data_94605356fec6978abba1bb010343b71f
#
_entry.id   94605356fec6978abba1bb010343b71f
#
_cell.length_a   1.000
_cell.length_b   1.000
_cell.length_c   1.000
_cell.angle_alpha   90.00
_cell.angle_beta   90.00
_cell.angle_gamma   90.00
#
_symmetry.space_group_name_H-M   'P 1'
#
loop_
_entity.id
_entity.type
_entity.pdbx_description
1 polymer ?
#
loop_
_entity_poly.entity_id
_entity_poly.type
_entity_poly.pdbx_seq_one_letter_code
_entity_poly.pdbx_strand_id
1 'polypeptide(L)'
;MRVLLLFSAATLVAASPFTAKKPEPAKPLTAAQKADFTKVIQPMFDAHCVSCHGPKKEKGKLRLDTLELTLKGGKNPTFVIGKPDSSMLLSRVFLERTAGDVMPPKSEKPMTEKQKEALYAFVEGQPIPDELAKAALADTKAALAAAKTAAADAKAAPKAKK
;
A
#
# COMPACT_ATOMS: atom_id res chain seq x y z
N MET A 1 11.21 12.87 74.05
CA MET A 1 11.62 11.98 72.97
C MET A 1 10.43 11.80 72.03
N ARG A 2 10.42 12.47 70.88
CA ARG A 2 9.36 12.37 69.85
C ARG A 2 9.88 11.47 68.76
N VAL A 3 9.28 10.29 68.57
CA VAL A 3 9.57 9.35 67.51
C VAL A 3 8.80 9.76 66.29
N LEU A 4 9.53 10.15 65.23
CA LEU A 4 8.97 10.52 63.92
C LEU A 4 8.84 9.24 63.08
N LEU A 5 7.62 8.76 62.86
CA LEU A 5 7.36 7.64 61.94
C LEU A 5 7.28 8.15 60.51
N LEU A 6 8.28 7.82 59.72
CA LEU A 6 8.27 8.08 58.25
C LEU A 6 7.46 7.00 57.56
N PHE A 7 6.26 7.38 57.08
CA PHE A 7 5.47 6.55 56.17
C PHE A 7 6.07 6.65 54.75
N SER A 8 6.71 5.58 54.31
CA SER A 8 7.13 5.42 52.92
C SER A 8 5.94 4.99 52.07
N ALA A 9 5.41 5.90 51.25
CA ALA A 9 4.35 5.59 50.30
C ALA A 9 4.97 4.91 49.07
N ALA A 10 4.84 3.59 48.97
CA ALA A 10 5.18 2.83 47.76
C ALA A 10 4.10 3.08 46.69
N THR A 11 4.43 3.87 45.67
CA THR A 11 3.56 4.08 44.51
C THR A 11 3.60 2.83 43.63
N LEU A 12 2.53 2.06 43.67
CA LEU A 12 2.31 0.92 42.79
C LEU A 12 2.00 1.43 41.37
N VAL A 13 2.98 1.41 40.48
CA VAL A 13 2.77 1.69 39.05
C VAL A 13 2.06 0.49 38.43
N ALA A 14 0.75 0.63 38.22
CA ALA A 14 -0.04 -0.36 37.52
C ALA A 14 0.37 -0.39 36.06
N ALA A 15 1.09 -1.43 35.66
CA ALA A 15 1.37 -1.71 34.25
C ALA A 15 0.04 -2.08 33.57
N SER A 16 -0.50 -1.16 32.76
CA SER A 16 -1.65 -1.46 31.93
C SER A 16 -1.28 -2.53 30.90
N PRO A 17 -2.01 -3.65 30.82
CA PRO A 17 -1.73 -4.64 29.78
C PRO A 17 -2.05 -4.01 28.43
N PHE A 18 -1.04 -3.87 27.60
CA PHE A 18 -1.20 -3.50 26.18
C PHE A 18 -1.88 -4.67 25.48
N THR A 19 -3.21 -4.69 25.53
CA THR A 19 -4.01 -5.66 24.78
C THR A 19 -3.88 -5.30 23.31
N ALA A 20 -3.05 -6.05 22.57
CA ALA A 20 -3.01 -6.00 21.11
C ALA A 20 -4.42 -6.35 20.61
N LYS A 21 -5.20 -5.32 20.24
CA LYS A 21 -6.54 -5.48 19.69
C LYS A 21 -6.41 -6.29 18.40
N LYS A 22 -6.98 -7.51 18.40
CA LYS A 22 -7.09 -8.36 17.21
C LYS A 22 -7.63 -7.48 16.07
N PRO A 23 -7.04 -7.56 14.86
CA PRO A 23 -7.54 -6.79 13.72
C PRO A 23 -9.03 -7.03 13.54
N GLU A 24 -9.81 -5.95 13.64
CA GLU A 24 -11.23 -5.99 13.37
C GLU A 24 -11.45 -6.44 11.92
N PRO A 25 -12.39 -7.36 11.64
CA PRO A 25 -12.61 -7.83 10.28
C PRO A 25 -12.88 -6.65 9.35
N ALA A 26 -12.17 -6.60 8.24
CA ALA A 26 -12.32 -5.54 7.26
C ALA A 26 -13.78 -5.44 6.82
N LYS A 27 -14.34 -4.22 6.81
CA LYS A 27 -15.70 -3.96 6.33
C LYS A 27 -15.81 -4.48 4.89
N PRO A 28 -16.86 -5.26 4.55
CA PRO A 28 -17.03 -5.76 3.18
C PRO A 28 -17.16 -4.58 2.19
N LEU A 29 -16.47 -4.68 1.06
CA LEU A 29 -16.52 -3.66 0.02
C LEU A 29 -17.92 -3.58 -0.61
N THR A 30 -18.41 -2.37 -0.83
CA THR A 30 -19.62 -2.10 -1.60
C THR A 30 -19.43 -2.44 -3.08
N ALA A 31 -20.53 -2.52 -3.84
CA ALA A 31 -20.46 -2.73 -5.29
C ALA A 31 -19.71 -1.58 -6.00
N ALA A 32 -19.91 -0.33 -5.55
CA ALA A 32 -19.18 0.83 -6.06
C ALA A 32 -17.67 0.71 -5.84
N GLN A 33 -17.23 0.38 -4.62
CA GLN A 33 -15.81 0.17 -4.32
C GLN A 33 -15.18 -0.97 -5.14
N LYS A 34 -15.91 -2.05 -5.39
CA LYS A 34 -15.43 -3.12 -6.29
C LYS A 34 -15.28 -2.64 -7.73
N ALA A 35 -16.19 -1.78 -8.19
CA ALA A 35 -16.10 -1.16 -9.51
C ALA A 35 -14.91 -0.20 -9.59
N ASP A 36 -14.68 0.64 -8.58
CA ASP A 36 -13.53 1.55 -8.49
C ASP A 36 -12.21 0.76 -8.48
N PHE A 37 -12.16 -0.33 -7.71
CA PHE A 37 -10.99 -1.20 -7.74
C PHE A 37 -10.70 -1.69 -9.16
N THR A 38 -11.69 -2.28 -9.81
CA THR A 38 -11.50 -2.86 -11.15
C THR A 38 -11.15 -1.83 -12.21
N LYS A 39 -11.81 -0.66 -12.16
CA LYS A 39 -11.66 0.37 -13.19
C LYS A 39 -10.45 1.28 -13.00
N VAL A 40 -10.06 1.55 -11.75
CA VAL A 40 -9.04 2.55 -11.42
C VAL A 40 -7.83 1.91 -10.72
N ILE A 41 -8.05 1.19 -9.63
CA ILE A 41 -6.95 0.71 -8.78
C ILE A 41 -6.19 -0.44 -9.44
N GLN A 42 -6.89 -1.44 -10.00
CA GLN A 42 -6.23 -2.58 -10.64
C GLN A 42 -5.31 -2.16 -11.81
N PRO A 43 -5.71 -1.30 -12.74
CA PRO A 43 -4.80 -0.79 -13.78
C PRO A 43 -3.54 -0.09 -13.21
N MET A 44 -3.67 0.64 -12.10
CA MET A 44 -2.53 1.26 -11.43
C MET A 44 -1.58 0.20 -10.84
N PHE A 45 -2.12 -0.86 -10.24
CA PHE A 45 -1.31 -1.98 -9.72
C PHE A 45 -0.61 -2.73 -10.85
N ASP A 46 -1.28 -2.95 -11.98
CA ASP A 46 -0.69 -3.59 -13.15
C ASP A 46 0.52 -2.78 -13.68
N ALA A 47 0.44 -1.46 -13.62
CA ALA A 47 1.49 -0.57 -14.08
C ALA A 47 2.70 -0.47 -13.13
N HIS A 48 2.48 -0.55 -11.82
CA HIS A 48 3.51 -0.18 -10.83
C HIS A 48 3.87 -1.30 -9.84
N CYS A 49 3.02 -2.32 -9.66
CA CYS A 49 3.13 -3.26 -8.54
C CYS A 49 3.24 -4.73 -8.98
N VAL A 50 2.42 -5.17 -9.95
CA VAL A 50 2.23 -6.58 -10.32
C VAL A 50 3.50 -7.24 -10.87
N SER A 51 4.42 -6.47 -11.43
CA SER A 51 5.73 -6.98 -11.87
C SER A 51 6.54 -7.64 -10.75
N CYS A 52 6.32 -7.21 -9.50
CA CYS A 52 6.97 -7.74 -8.30
C CYS A 52 6.00 -8.41 -7.30
N HIS A 53 4.72 -8.04 -7.35
CA HIS A 53 3.66 -8.52 -6.48
C HIS A 53 2.53 -9.17 -7.30
N GLY A 54 2.86 -10.12 -8.13
CA GLY A 54 1.95 -10.81 -9.05
C GLY A 54 2.27 -12.29 -9.16
N PRO A 55 1.65 -13.00 -10.13
CA PRO A 55 1.76 -14.45 -10.24
C PRO A 55 3.17 -14.97 -10.54
N LYS A 56 4.03 -14.15 -11.15
CA LYS A 56 5.41 -14.53 -11.46
C LYS A 56 6.40 -14.24 -10.33
N LYS A 57 6.07 -13.26 -9.47
CA LYS A 57 6.89 -12.86 -8.32
C LYS A 57 5.96 -12.44 -7.18
N GLU A 58 6.11 -13.06 -6.04
CA GLU A 58 5.35 -12.77 -4.82
C GLU A 58 6.24 -12.19 -3.73
N LYS A 59 6.87 -11.04 -3.96
CA LYS A 59 7.68 -10.40 -2.92
C LYS A 59 6.83 -10.12 -1.67
N GLY A 60 7.33 -10.52 -0.51
CA GLY A 60 6.59 -10.37 0.75
C GLY A 60 5.35 -11.26 0.88
N LYS A 61 5.20 -12.30 0.04
CA LYS A 61 3.99 -13.13 -0.07
C LYS A 61 2.74 -12.31 -0.40
N LEU A 62 2.93 -11.17 -1.06
CA LEU A 62 1.88 -10.23 -1.43
C LEU A 62 1.58 -10.36 -2.92
N ARG A 63 0.29 -10.45 -3.25
CA ARG A 63 -0.24 -10.40 -4.60
C ARG A 63 -1.23 -9.26 -4.74
N LEU A 64 -1.08 -8.49 -5.82
CA LEU A 64 -1.86 -7.29 -6.12
C LEU A 64 -2.51 -7.37 -7.51
N ASP A 65 -2.58 -8.55 -8.09
CA ASP A 65 -3.13 -8.82 -9.42
C ASP A 65 -4.62 -9.13 -9.43
N THR A 66 -5.25 -9.27 -8.25
CA THR A 66 -6.69 -9.38 -8.10
C THR A 66 -7.16 -8.72 -6.81
N LEU A 67 -8.42 -8.27 -6.76
CA LEU A 67 -9.02 -7.71 -5.56
C LEU A 67 -8.93 -8.67 -4.37
N GLU A 68 -9.27 -9.94 -4.59
CA GLU A 68 -9.30 -10.96 -3.53
C GLU A 68 -7.91 -11.13 -2.90
N LEU A 69 -6.88 -11.28 -3.72
CA LEU A 69 -5.50 -11.46 -3.25
C LEU A 69 -4.95 -10.19 -2.60
N THR A 70 -5.35 -9.03 -3.11
CA THR A 70 -5.01 -7.74 -2.50
C THR A 70 -5.59 -7.61 -1.09
N LEU A 71 -6.86 -7.98 -0.92
CA LEU A 71 -7.53 -7.95 0.39
C LEU A 71 -6.98 -9.02 1.34
N LYS A 72 -6.57 -10.18 0.82
CA LYS A 72 -5.90 -11.22 1.60
C LYS A 72 -4.59 -10.71 2.22
N GLY A 73 -3.89 -9.86 1.49
CA GLY A 73 -2.60 -9.32 1.91
C GLY A 73 -1.45 -10.32 1.84
N GLY A 74 -0.30 -9.92 2.34
CA GLY A 74 0.91 -10.72 2.44
C GLY A 74 1.25 -11.07 3.88
N LYS A 75 2.51 -10.81 4.28
CA LYS A 75 2.94 -10.97 5.69
C LYS A 75 2.24 -9.99 6.64
N ASN A 76 1.81 -8.85 6.11
CA ASN A 76 1.09 -7.81 6.82
C ASN A 76 -0.19 -7.47 6.06
N PRO A 77 -1.22 -6.90 6.71
CA PRO A 77 -2.40 -6.39 6.05
C PRO A 77 -2.02 -5.35 5.00
N THR A 78 -2.46 -5.55 3.76
CA THR A 78 -2.17 -4.63 2.65
C THR A 78 -3.09 -3.43 2.72
N PHE A 79 -4.40 -3.71 2.76
CA PHE A 79 -5.46 -2.74 2.95
C PHE A 79 -6.25 -3.01 4.22
N VAL A 80 -6.56 -1.95 4.93
CA VAL A 80 -7.59 -1.94 5.97
C VAL A 80 -8.59 -0.87 5.58
N ILE A 81 -9.62 -1.25 4.85
CA ILE A 81 -10.65 -0.32 4.33
C ILE A 81 -11.27 0.47 5.49
N GLY A 82 -11.30 1.80 5.35
CA GLY A 82 -11.71 2.75 6.39
C GLY A 82 -10.61 3.09 7.41
N LYS A 83 -9.40 2.55 7.25
CA LYS A 83 -8.26 2.82 8.16
C LYS A 83 -6.96 3.00 7.36
N PRO A 84 -6.78 4.13 6.66
CA PRO A 84 -5.60 4.37 5.82
C PRO A 84 -4.29 4.26 6.60
N ASP A 85 -4.23 4.77 7.83
CA ASP A 85 -3.03 4.70 8.69
C ASP A 85 -2.63 3.27 9.09
N SER A 86 -3.56 2.33 9.06
CA SER A 86 -3.31 0.91 9.34
C SER A 86 -2.99 0.10 8.08
N SER A 87 -3.00 0.74 6.92
CA SER A 87 -2.80 0.11 5.61
C SER A 87 -1.33 0.15 5.20
N MET A 88 -0.63 -0.97 5.31
CA MET A 88 0.79 -1.09 5.02
C MET A 88 1.14 -0.60 3.60
N LEU A 89 0.26 -0.81 2.63
CA LEU A 89 0.50 -0.39 1.26
C LEU A 89 0.57 1.14 1.16
N LEU A 90 -0.34 1.87 1.82
CA LEU A 90 -0.30 3.33 1.84
C LEU A 90 0.97 3.83 2.53
N SER A 91 1.30 3.29 3.70
CA SER A 91 2.52 3.70 4.41
C SER A 91 3.77 3.57 3.54
N ARG A 92 3.86 2.55 2.66
CA ARG A 92 4.98 2.35 1.75
C ARG A 92 4.97 3.25 0.52
N VAL A 93 3.78 3.51 -0.03
CA VAL A 93 3.61 4.34 -1.24
C VAL A 93 3.84 5.82 -0.95
N PHE A 94 3.52 6.27 0.27
CA PHE A 94 3.70 7.67 0.69
C PHE A 94 5.07 7.96 1.32
N LEU A 95 5.95 6.96 1.44
CA LEU A 95 7.31 7.21 1.89
C LEU A 95 8.07 8.10 0.91
N GLU A 96 9.00 8.88 1.45
CA GLU A 96 9.97 9.63 0.67
C GLU A 96 10.78 8.71 -0.25
N ARG A 97 11.09 9.18 -1.46
CA ARG A 97 11.83 8.37 -2.45
C ARG A 97 13.23 7.95 -1.99
N THR A 98 13.75 8.59 -0.96
CA THR A 98 15.03 8.24 -0.32
C THR A 98 14.92 7.05 0.64
N ALA A 99 13.73 6.73 1.13
CA ALA A 99 13.52 5.63 2.06
C ALA A 99 13.82 4.26 1.44
N GLY A 100 14.37 3.34 2.24
CA GLY A 100 14.72 1.99 1.79
C GLY A 100 13.51 1.13 1.45
N ASP A 101 12.40 1.41 2.11
CA ASP A 101 11.16 0.62 2.05
C ASP A 101 10.08 1.25 1.17
N VAL A 102 10.41 2.30 0.42
CA VAL A 102 9.47 2.98 -0.48
C VAL A 102 8.96 2.02 -1.57
N MET A 103 7.68 2.13 -1.89
CA MET A 103 7.06 1.38 -2.99
C MET A 103 6.38 2.34 -3.98
N PRO A 104 6.54 2.13 -5.29
CA PRO A 104 7.49 1.23 -5.95
C PRO A 104 8.95 1.52 -5.57
N PRO A 105 9.86 0.53 -5.67
CA PRO A 105 11.29 0.74 -5.36
C PRO A 105 11.92 1.87 -6.16
N LYS A 106 13.06 2.41 -5.70
CA LYS A 106 13.76 3.53 -6.36
C LYS A 106 14.11 3.27 -7.83
N SER A 107 14.34 2.00 -8.19
CA SER A 107 14.61 1.57 -9.58
C SER A 107 13.39 1.63 -10.49
N GLU A 108 12.20 1.74 -9.92
CA GLU A 108 10.94 1.75 -10.65
C GLU A 108 10.34 3.15 -10.71
N LYS A 109 9.49 3.39 -11.72
CA LYS A 109 8.78 4.66 -11.85
C LYS A 109 7.83 4.87 -10.66
N PRO A 110 7.89 6.01 -9.97
CA PRO A 110 6.98 6.30 -8.87
C PRO A 110 5.54 6.45 -9.35
N MET A 111 4.59 6.27 -8.44
CA MET A 111 3.21 6.71 -8.65
C MET A 111 3.14 8.24 -8.62
N THR A 112 2.26 8.80 -9.43
CA THR A 112 1.97 10.25 -9.41
C THR A 112 1.10 10.60 -8.20
N GLU A 113 1.03 11.89 -7.86
CA GLU A 113 0.19 12.33 -6.74
C GLU A 113 -1.30 12.00 -6.98
N LYS A 114 -1.78 12.11 -8.23
CA LYS A 114 -3.16 11.74 -8.58
C LYS A 114 -3.44 10.26 -8.41
N GLN A 115 -2.47 9.41 -8.71
CA GLN A 115 -2.58 7.97 -8.44
C GLN A 115 -2.59 7.66 -6.94
N LYS A 116 -1.75 8.35 -6.15
CA LYS A 116 -1.73 8.20 -4.69
C LYS A 116 -3.03 8.70 -4.05
N GLU A 117 -3.55 9.85 -4.49
CA GLU A 117 -4.84 10.40 -4.03
C GLU A 117 -5.99 9.40 -4.29
N ALA A 118 -6.04 8.82 -5.50
CA ALA A 118 -7.07 7.83 -5.85
C ALA A 118 -6.96 6.56 -4.98
N LEU A 119 -5.73 6.10 -4.73
CA LEU A 119 -5.48 4.96 -3.86
C LEU A 119 -5.87 5.24 -2.42
N TYR A 120 -5.58 6.44 -1.92
CA TYR A 120 -5.94 6.88 -0.57
C TYR A 120 -7.47 6.93 -0.41
N ALA A 121 -8.19 7.60 -1.33
CA ALA A 121 -9.66 7.68 -1.31
C ALA A 121 -10.29 6.27 -1.30
N PHE A 122 -9.77 5.36 -2.12
CA PHE A 122 -10.24 3.97 -2.13
C PHE A 122 -10.06 3.29 -0.77
N VAL A 123 -8.88 3.40 -0.16
CA VAL A 123 -8.60 2.77 1.14
C VAL A 123 -9.38 3.42 2.28
N GLU A 124 -9.60 4.73 2.22
CA GLU A 124 -10.46 5.46 3.17
C GLU A 124 -11.93 5.01 3.07
N GLY A 125 -12.30 4.36 1.97
CA GLY A 125 -13.66 3.87 1.75
C GLY A 125 -14.57 4.90 1.11
N GLN A 126 -13.99 5.98 0.57
CA GLN A 126 -14.68 7.00 -0.20
C GLN A 126 -14.76 6.61 -1.68
N PRO A 127 -15.80 7.04 -2.41
CA PRO A 127 -15.84 6.90 -3.85
C PRO A 127 -14.71 7.73 -4.48
N ILE A 128 -14.07 7.20 -5.52
CA ILE A 128 -13.06 7.95 -6.27
C ILE A 128 -13.79 8.94 -7.18
N PRO A 129 -13.58 10.26 -7.04
CA PRO A 129 -14.22 11.25 -7.94
C PRO A 129 -13.83 11.00 -9.40
N ASP A 130 -14.77 11.19 -10.33
CA ASP A 130 -14.57 10.91 -11.76
C ASP A 130 -13.36 11.64 -12.35
N GLU A 131 -13.14 12.90 -11.99
CA GLU A 131 -11.99 13.68 -12.47
C GLU A 131 -10.68 13.13 -11.94
N LEU A 132 -10.65 12.69 -10.68
CA LEU A 132 -9.48 12.04 -10.10
C LEU A 132 -9.22 10.68 -10.75
N ALA A 133 -10.27 9.90 -11.00
CA ALA A 133 -10.18 8.62 -11.70
C ALA A 133 -9.60 8.78 -13.11
N LYS A 134 -10.10 9.76 -13.88
CA LYS A 134 -9.60 10.09 -15.22
C LYS A 134 -8.13 10.49 -15.18
N ALA A 135 -7.73 11.37 -14.27
CA ALA A 135 -6.35 11.83 -14.13
C ALA A 135 -5.41 10.67 -13.76
N ALA A 136 -5.76 9.86 -12.76
CA ALA A 136 -4.98 8.70 -12.34
C ALA A 136 -4.82 7.66 -13.45
N LEU A 137 -5.88 7.43 -14.26
CA LEU A 137 -5.84 6.52 -15.40
C LEU A 137 -5.02 7.05 -16.58
N ALA A 138 -5.04 8.36 -16.83
CA ALA A 138 -4.19 8.98 -17.85
C ALA A 138 -2.70 8.76 -17.52
N ASP A 139 -2.32 9.01 -16.27
CA ASP A 139 -0.96 8.77 -15.77
C ASP A 139 -0.58 7.28 -15.84
N THR A 140 -1.54 6.39 -15.53
CA THR A 140 -1.34 4.94 -15.62
C THR A 140 -1.09 4.48 -17.05
N LYS A 141 -1.86 4.98 -18.02
CA LYS A 141 -1.64 4.68 -19.46
C LYS A 141 -0.26 5.14 -19.91
N ALA A 142 0.17 6.33 -19.49
CA ALA A 142 1.50 6.84 -19.77
C ALA A 142 2.61 5.96 -19.17
N ALA A 143 2.43 5.46 -17.95
CA ALA A 143 3.36 4.56 -17.30
C ALA A 143 3.47 3.21 -18.03
N LEU A 144 2.34 2.62 -18.42
CA LEU A 144 2.29 1.35 -19.18
C LEU A 144 2.89 1.50 -20.57
N ALA A 145 2.66 2.61 -21.26
CA ALA A 145 3.28 2.88 -22.57
C ALA A 145 4.81 2.96 -22.44
N ALA A 146 5.32 3.69 -21.47
CA ALA A 146 6.75 3.81 -21.20
C ALA A 146 7.40 2.45 -20.85
N ALA A 147 6.71 1.61 -20.08
CA ALA A 147 7.21 0.27 -19.75
C ALA A 147 7.29 -0.65 -20.98
N LYS A 148 6.35 -0.54 -21.91
CA LYS A 148 6.37 -1.31 -23.17
C LYS A 148 7.52 -0.89 -24.08
N THR A 149 7.80 0.41 -24.20
CA THR A 149 8.94 0.90 -25.01
C THR A 149 10.27 0.45 -24.41
N ALA A 150 10.46 0.61 -23.09
CA ALA A 150 11.66 0.16 -22.41
C ALA A 150 11.90 -1.36 -22.55
N ALA A 151 10.83 -2.17 -22.51
CA ALA A 151 10.94 -3.62 -22.73
C ALA A 151 11.29 -3.99 -24.18
N ALA A 152 10.81 -3.22 -25.15
CA ALA A 152 11.16 -3.40 -26.58
C ALA A 152 12.64 -3.07 -26.83
N ASP A 153 13.13 -1.97 -26.28
CA ASP A 153 14.52 -1.52 -26.40
C ASP A 153 15.49 -2.50 -25.73
N ALA A 154 15.14 -3.02 -24.56
CA ALA A 154 15.93 -4.04 -23.86
C ALA A 154 16.03 -5.37 -24.65
N LYS A 155 15.01 -5.71 -25.44
CA LYS A 155 15.02 -6.91 -26.32
C LYS A 155 15.81 -6.69 -27.60
N ALA A 156 15.92 -5.45 -28.06
CA ALA A 156 16.66 -5.07 -29.28
C ALA A 156 18.17 -4.88 -29.04
N ALA A 157 18.61 -4.75 -27.79
CA ALA A 157 20.01 -4.60 -27.44
C ALA A 157 20.81 -5.88 -27.81
N PRO A 158 21.88 -5.81 -28.60
CA PRO A 158 22.68 -6.98 -29.01
C PRO A 158 23.31 -7.61 -27.77
N LYS A 159 23.14 -8.94 -27.60
CA LYS A 159 23.83 -9.73 -26.59
C LYS A 159 25.33 -9.52 -26.78
N ALA A 160 25.98 -8.78 -25.89
CA ALA A 160 27.42 -8.68 -25.86
C ALA A 160 27.99 -10.10 -25.72
N LYS A 161 28.70 -10.55 -26.73
CA LYS A 161 29.45 -11.81 -26.69
C LYS A 161 30.53 -11.69 -25.62
N LYS A 162 30.50 -12.63 -24.68
CA LYS A 162 31.56 -12.85 -23.70
C LYS A 162 32.60 -13.77 -24.32
#